data_068577d9f06ddb470ac82c4dad0b7fbb
#
_entry.id   068577d9f06ddb470ac82c4dad0b7fbb
#
_cell.length_a   1.000
_cell.length_b   1.000
_cell.length_c   1.000
_cell.angle_alpha   90.00
_cell.angle_beta   90.00
_cell.angle_gamma   90.00
#
_symmetry.space_group_name_H-M   'P 1'
#
loop_
_entity.id
_entity.type
_entity.pdbx_description
1 polymer ?
#
loop_
_entity_poly.entity_id
_entity_poly.type
_entity_poly.pdbx_seq_one_letter_code
_entity_poly.pdbx_strand_id
1 'polypeptide(L)'
;MKIRSIALAFFSLAGTALYAAESPAVGSAAPDFSLPDVSGKTHSLSQYKGKYVVLEWFNPECPFVKKHYGSGNMQKLQGEYTGKGIVWLTIDSNAPGAEGNLSPEQAQKVMKEWKTKQTALLLDPDGKAGRTYNARNTPHMFVIDPEGKVIYEGAIDSKATPNPNDIASSTNYVKVALDESMSGKPVSNANTRPYGCSIKYK
;
A
#
# COMPACT_ATOMS: atom_id res chain seq x y z
N MET A 1 -35.49 -31.83 57.08
CA MET A 1 -34.18 -31.91 56.37
C MET A 1 -34.22 -31.00 55.18
N LYS A 2 -33.54 -29.80 55.26
CA LYS A 2 -33.61 -28.74 54.21
C LYS A 2 -32.38 -28.87 53.35
N ILE A 3 -32.56 -29.26 52.06
CA ILE A 3 -31.50 -29.34 51.08
C ILE A 3 -31.29 -27.95 50.53
N ARG A 4 -30.10 -27.36 50.72
CA ARG A 4 -29.66 -26.11 50.11
C ARG A 4 -29.00 -26.40 48.78
N SER A 5 -29.64 -25.97 47.68
CA SER A 5 -29.04 -26.02 46.35
C SER A 5 -28.01 -24.86 46.24
N ILE A 6 -26.78 -25.25 45.97
CA ILE A 6 -25.68 -24.31 45.64
C ILE A 6 -25.67 -24.15 44.12
N ALA A 7 -26.01 -22.93 43.64
CA ALA A 7 -25.86 -22.58 42.22
C ALA A 7 -24.41 -22.18 41.95
N LEU A 8 -23.71 -22.98 41.16
CA LEU A 8 -22.40 -22.60 40.59
C LEU A 8 -22.59 -21.65 39.41
N ALA A 9 -22.20 -20.39 39.59
CA ALA A 9 -22.13 -19.44 38.51
C ALA A 9 -20.84 -19.68 37.71
N PHE A 10 -20.97 -20.13 36.45
CA PHE A 10 -19.86 -20.16 35.51
C PHE A 10 -19.62 -18.76 34.97
N PHE A 11 -18.53 -18.14 35.38
CA PHE A 11 -18.03 -16.90 34.79
C PHE A 11 -17.26 -17.26 33.51
N SER A 12 -17.88 -17.04 32.34
CA SER A 12 -17.20 -17.17 31.04
C SER A 12 -16.31 -15.96 30.83
N LEU A 13 -14.99 -16.11 31.00
CA LEU A 13 -14.03 -15.12 30.52
C LEU A 13 -14.01 -15.17 28.99
N ALA A 14 -14.69 -14.21 28.34
CA ALA A 14 -14.51 -13.94 26.94
C ALA A 14 -13.14 -13.28 26.75
N GLY A 15 -12.14 -14.07 26.40
CA GLY A 15 -10.82 -13.57 26.01
C GLY A 15 -10.95 -12.81 24.68
N THR A 16 -10.79 -11.49 24.69
CA THR A 16 -10.60 -10.70 23.48
C THR A 16 -9.23 -11.04 22.89
N ALA A 17 -9.20 -11.92 21.89
CA ALA A 17 -8.01 -12.13 21.10
C ALA A 17 -7.71 -10.81 20.33
N LEU A 18 -6.61 -10.16 20.68
CA LEU A 18 -6.02 -9.09 19.88
C LEU A 18 -5.49 -9.72 18.59
N TYR A 19 -6.32 -9.74 17.55
CA TYR A 19 -5.83 -10.07 16.23
C TYR A 19 -4.89 -8.94 15.78
N ALA A 20 -3.61 -9.24 15.66
CA ALA A 20 -2.70 -8.37 14.89
C ALA A 20 -3.29 -8.25 13.48
N ALA A 21 -3.49 -7.03 13.00
CA ALA A 21 -3.97 -6.80 11.64
C ALA A 21 -2.98 -7.46 10.67
N GLU A 22 -3.43 -8.48 9.95
CA GLU A 22 -2.68 -9.08 8.85
C GLU A 22 -2.95 -8.25 7.59
N SER A 23 -1.97 -8.21 6.67
CA SER A 23 -2.21 -7.64 5.32
C SER A 23 -3.41 -8.33 4.69
N PRO A 24 -4.21 -7.61 3.88
CA PRO A 24 -5.28 -8.26 3.14
C PRO A 24 -4.69 -9.35 2.26
N ALA A 25 -5.14 -10.59 2.46
CA ALA A 25 -4.58 -11.75 1.77
C ALA A 25 -4.78 -11.63 0.25
N VAL A 26 -3.81 -12.12 -0.54
CA VAL A 26 -3.97 -12.27 -1.99
C VAL A 26 -5.22 -13.13 -2.28
N GLY A 27 -6.05 -12.67 -3.20
CA GLY A 27 -7.35 -13.25 -3.54
C GLY A 27 -8.52 -12.73 -2.70
N SER A 28 -8.27 -12.03 -1.58
CA SER A 28 -9.34 -11.41 -0.78
C SER A 28 -9.76 -10.05 -1.32
N ALA A 29 -10.94 -9.59 -0.92
CA ALA A 29 -11.38 -8.22 -1.21
C ALA A 29 -10.42 -7.21 -0.56
N ALA A 30 -9.99 -6.23 -1.36
CA ALA A 30 -9.18 -5.11 -0.88
C ALA A 30 -10.03 -4.24 0.05
N PRO A 31 -9.56 -3.93 1.28
CA PRO A 31 -10.28 -3.05 2.19
C PRO A 31 -10.48 -1.66 1.58
N ASP A 32 -11.70 -1.13 1.69
CA ASP A 32 -11.99 0.23 1.23
C ASP A 32 -11.37 1.26 2.20
N PHE A 33 -11.01 2.40 1.65
CA PHE A 33 -10.56 3.58 2.37
C PHE A 33 -11.12 4.84 1.70
N SER A 34 -11.04 5.95 2.39
CA SER A 34 -11.41 7.27 1.86
C SER A 34 -10.39 8.29 2.37
N LEU A 35 -9.56 8.81 1.47
CA LEU A 35 -8.45 9.71 1.78
C LEU A 35 -8.46 10.94 0.87
N PRO A 36 -8.08 12.13 1.38
CA PRO A 36 -7.86 13.30 0.55
C PRO A 36 -6.56 13.18 -0.25
N ASP A 37 -6.57 13.69 -1.47
CA ASP A 37 -5.33 13.98 -2.19
C ASP A 37 -4.77 15.37 -1.79
N VAL A 38 -3.64 15.72 -2.40
CA VAL A 38 -2.95 16.99 -2.17
C VAL A 38 -3.76 18.25 -2.58
N SER A 39 -4.86 18.10 -3.32
CA SER A 39 -5.79 19.18 -3.67
C SER A 39 -7.00 19.25 -2.74
N GLY A 40 -7.12 18.29 -1.81
CA GLY A 40 -8.26 18.13 -0.92
C GLY A 40 -9.41 17.30 -1.53
N LYS A 41 -9.25 16.79 -2.75
CA LYS A 41 -10.23 15.89 -3.36
C LYS A 41 -10.17 14.53 -2.69
N THR A 42 -11.31 14.02 -2.27
CA THR A 42 -11.41 12.69 -1.64
C THR A 42 -11.39 11.58 -2.70
N HIS A 43 -10.61 10.54 -2.42
CA HIS A 43 -10.50 9.30 -3.19
C HIS A 43 -10.87 8.12 -2.31
N SER A 44 -11.86 7.32 -2.73
CA SER A 44 -12.18 6.02 -2.14
C SER A 44 -11.73 4.91 -3.07
N LEU A 45 -11.27 3.78 -2.54
CA LEU A 45 -10.90 2.65 -3.40
C LEU A 45 -12.11 2.15 -4.20
N SER A 46 -13.28 2.12 -3.58
CA SER A 46 -14.55 1.67 -4.19
C SER A 46 -14.96 2.47 -5.44
N GLN A 47 -14.55 3.74 -5.57
CA GLN A 47 -14.84 4.56 -6.77
C GLN A 47 -14.11 4.06 -8.03
N TYR A 48 -13.07 3.23 -7.86
CA TYR A 48 -12.26 2.68 -8.94
C TYR A 48 -12.65 1.25 -9.34
N LYS A 49 -13.77 0.76 -8.83
CA LYS A 49 -14.30 -0.57 -9.22
C LYS A 49 -14.39 -0.69 -10.75
N GLY A 50 -14.00 -1.83 -11.29
CA GLY A 50 -13.90 -2.06 -12.73
C GLY A 50 -12.56 -1.66 -13.35
N LYS A 51 -11.60 -1.15 -12.53
CA LYS A 51 -10.25 -0.81 -12.97
C LYS A 51 -9.21 -1.55 -12.14
N TYR A 52 -8.03 -1.79 -12.72
CA TYR A 52 -6.87 -2.12 -11.93
C TYR A 52 -6.44 -0.92 -11.09
N VAL A 53 -6.04 -1.16 -9.84
CA VAL A 53 -5.52 -0.13 -8.93
C VAL A 53 -4.18 -0.59 -8.36
N VAL A 54 -3.18 0.28 -8.42
CA VAL A 54 -1.93 0.11 -7.71
C VAL A 54 -1.94 1.04 -6.50
N LEU A 55 -1.65 0.49 -5.32
CA LEU A 55 -1.36 1.28 -4.12
C LEU A 55 0.14 1.22 -3.86
N GLU A 56 0.73 2.37 -3.61
CA GLU A 56 2.15 2.54 -3.31
C GLU A 56 2.29 3.32 -2.00
N TRP A 57 2.75 2.66 -0.92
CA TRP A 57 3.15 3.39 0.29
C TRP A 57 4.49 4.08 0.06
N PHE A 58 4.54 5.35 0.43
CA PHE A 58 5.55 6.29 0.00
C PHE A 58 6.13 7.10 1.18
N ASN A 59 7.44 7.37 1.11
CA ASN A 59 8.14 8.31 1.97
C ASN A 59 9.27 8.95 1.13
N PRO A 60 9.27 10.25 0.87
CA PRO A 60 10.28 10.90 0.03
C PRO A 60 11.68 10.91 0.65
N GLU A 61 11.80 10.73 1.97
CA GLU A 61 13.09 10.66 2.63
C GLU A 61 13.72 9.26 2.58
N CYS A 62 12.93 8.23 2.27
CA CYS A 62 13.41 6.86 2.23
C CYS A 62 14.39 6.61 1.07
N PRO A 63 15.63 6.13 1.32
CA PRO A 63 16.62 5.84 0.27
C PRO A 63 16.13 4.81 -0.75
N PHE A 64 15.31 3.85 -0.34
CA PHE A 64 14.73 2.85 -1.22
C PHE A 64 13.66 3.43 -2.15
N VAL A 65 12.91 4.43 -1.71
CA VAL A 65 12.01 5.22 -2.56
C VAL A 65 12.82 6.10 -3.50
N LYS A 66 13.84 6.81 -2.99
CA LYS A 66 14.76 7.63 -3.79
C LYS A 66 15.44 6.84 -4.89
N LYS A 67 15.78 5.54 -4.67
CA LYS A 67 16.30 4.61 -5.69
C LYS A 67 15.41 4.61 -6.95
N HIS A 68 14.11 4.42 -6.78
CA HIS A 68 13.18 4.25 -7.90
C HIS A 68 12.77 5.57 -8.54
N TYR A 69 12.59 6.61 -7.74
CA TYR A 69 12.22 7.94 -8.28
C TYR A 69 13.43 8.68 -8.87
N GLY A 70 14.59 8.64 -8.21
CA GLY A 70 15.80 9.31 -8.70
C GLY A 70 16.36 8.72 -9.99
N SER A 71 16.10 7.43 -10.26
CA SER A 71 16.48 6.77 -11.51
C SER A 71 15.45 6.93 -12.64
N GLY A 72 14.28 7.51 -12.38
CA GLY A 72 13.17 7.56 -13.33
C GLY A 72 12.39 6.26 -13.47
N ASN A 73 12.76 5.20 -12.74
CA ASN A 73 12.10 3.89 -12.81
C ASN A 73 10.62 3.97 -12.42
N MET A 74 10.30 4.66 -11.31
CA MET A 74 8.92 4.79 -10.84
C MET A 74 8.08 5.61 -11.82
N GLN A 75 8.60 6.75 -12.30
CA GLN A 75 7.87 7.61 -13.25
C GLN A 75 7.57 6.88 -14.56
N LYS A 76 8.51 6.04 -15.03
CA LYS A 76 8.29 5.20 -16.21
C LYS A 76 7.19 4.18 -15.96
N LEU A 77 7.23 3.49 -14.82
CA LEU A 77 6.25 2.49 -14.45
C LEU A 77 4.85 3.12 -14.29
N GLN A 78 4.75 4.19 -13.51
CA GLN A 78 3.52 4.95 -13.34
C GLN A 78 2.95 5.43 -14.69
N GLY A 79 3.78 6.04 -15.54
CA GLY A 79 3.35 6.56 -16.85
C GLY A 79 2.89 5.46 -17.81
N GLU A 80 3.57 4.31 -17.80
CA GLU A 80 3.19 3.15 -18.61
C GLU A 80 1.78 2.66 -18.23
N TYR A 81 1.52 2.46 -16.95
CA TYR A 81 0.27 1.83 -16.50
C TYR A 81 -0.89 2.83 -16.39
N THR A 82 -0.65 4.08 -15.97
CA THR A 82 -1.70 5.11 -16.02
C THR A 82 -2.12 5.40 -17.47
N GLY A 83 -1.18 5.34 -18.42
CA GLY A 83 -1.49 5.43 -19.86
C GLY A 83 -2.36 4.30 -20.39
N LYS A 84 -2.37 3.15 -19.73
CA LYS A 84 -3.26 2.00 -20.00
C LYS A 84 -4.60 2.07 -19.23
N GLY A 85 -4.86 3.18 -18.50
CA GLY A 85 -6.09 3.37 -17.72
C GLY A 85 -6.07 2.77 -16.32
N ILE A 86 -4.93 2.26 -15.86
CA ILE A 86 -4.74 1.76 -14.50
C ILE A 86 -4.64 2.95 -13.55
N VAL A 87 -5.30 2.86 -12.40
CA VAL A 87 -5.24 3.87 -11.35
C VAL A 87 -4.02 3.60 -10.48
N TRP A 88 -3.17 4.61 -10.30
CA TRP A 88 -2.01 4.54 -9.41
C TRP A 88 -2.17 5.54 -8.27
N LEU A 89 -2.31 5.03 -7.04
CA LEU A 89 -2.46 5.83 -5.84
C LEU A 89 -1.20 5.69 -4.97
N THR A 90 -0.48 6.78 -4.83
CA THR A 90 0.64 6.88 -3.90
C THR A 90 0.11 7.38 -2.55
N ILE A 91 0.50 6.77 -1.42
CA ILE A 91 -0.08 7.03 -0.09
C ILE A 91 1.04 7.36 0.89
N ASP A 92 0.93 8.53 1.54
CA ASP A 92 1.75 8.89 2.68
C ASP A 92 0.96 8.65 3.98
N SER A 93 1.39 7.64 4.75
CA SER A 93 0.82 7.30 6.06
C SER A 93 1.78 7.63 7.22
N ASN A 94 2.81 8.46 6.98
CA ASN A 94 3.66 8.93 8.07
C ASN A 94 2.91 9.92 8.94
N ALA A 95 3.06 9.78 10.27
CA ALA A 95 2.38 10.64 11.24
C ALA A 95 2.86 12.09 11.15
N PRO A 96 2.00 13.08 11.45
CA PRO A 96 2.38 14.48 11.49
C PRO A 96 3.63 14.73 12.36
N GLY A 97 4.63 15.42 11.79
CA GLY A 97 5.92 15.71 12.43
C GLY A 97 6.93 14.57 12.37
N ALA A 98 6.57 13.40 11.85
CA ALA A 98 7.52 12.32 11.62
C ALA A 98 8.28 12.53 10.29
N GLU A 99 9.44 11.86 10.18
CA GLU A 99 10.23 11.84 8.94
C GLU A 99 9.40 11.31 7.77
N GLY A 100 9.36 12.09 6.69
CA GLY A 100 8.65 11.72 5.46
C GLY A 100 7.17 12.08 5.45
N ASN A 101 6.60 12.60 6.55
CA ASN A 101 5.26 13.16 6.53
C ASN A 101 5.23 14.43 5.67
N LEU A 102 4.23 14.53 4.82
CA LEU A 102 4.06 15.64 3.90
C LEU A 102 2.81 16.46 4.21
N SER A 103 2.97 17.79 4.25
CA SER A 103 1.81 18.67 4.05
C SER A 103 1.35 18.62 2.59
N PRO A 104 0.11 19.06 2.28
CA PRO A 104 -0.35 19.14 0.89
C PRO A 104 0.60 19.92 -0.02
N GLU A 105 1.16 21.04 0.42
CA GLU A 105 2.10 21.87 -0.32
C GLU A 105 3.44 21.15 -0.56
N GLN A 106 3.95 20.48 0.46
CA GLN A 106 5.18 19.67 0.34
C GLN A 106 4.98 18.52 -0.64
N ALA A 107 3.84 17.84 -0.58
CA ALA A 107 3.50 16.76 -1.48
C ALA A 107 3.39 17.25 -2.93
N GLN A 108 2.72 18.38 -3.18
CA GLN A 108 2.66 19.01 -4.50
C GLN A 108 4.06 19.36 -5.04
N LYS A 109 4.93 19.89 -4.17
CA LYS A 109 6.31 20.22 -4.53
C LYS A 109 7.08 18.97 -4.94
N VAL A 110 7.01 17.89 -4.14
CA VAL A 110 7.65 16.60 -4.44
C VAL A 110 7.14 16.04 -5.76
N MET A 111 5.82 16.02 -6.00
CA MET A 111 5.24 15.54 -7.25
C MET A 111 5.79 16.30 -8.47
N LYS A 112 5.89 17.63 -8.37
CA LYS A 112 6.40 18.48 -9.43
C LYS A 112 7.89 18.27 -9.69
N GLU A 113 8.71 18.27 -8.63
CA GLU A 113 10.16 18.13 -8.72
C GLU A 113 10.56 16.75 -9.24
N TRP A 114 9.88 15.72 -8.76
CA TRP A 114 10.14 14.34 -9.16
C TRP A 114 9.42 13.93 -10.44
N LYS A 115 8.61 14.82 -11.02
CA LYS A 115 7.86 14.59 -12.28
C LYS A 115 7.05 13.30 -12.23
N THR A 116 6.42 13.05 -11.10
CA THR A 116 5.66 11.82 -10.85
C THR A 116 4.47 11.67 -11.81
N LYS A 117 4.01 10.44 -12.05
CA LYS A 117 2.97 10.12 -13.03
C LYS A 117 1.80 9.31 -12.44
N GLN A 118 1.72 9.22 -11.10
CA GLN A 118 0.58 8.59 -10.43
C GLN A 118 -0.73 9.37 -10.69
N THR A 119 -1.85 8.69 -10.48
CA THR A 119 -3.19 9.29 -10.58
C THR A 119 -3.42 10.33 -9.47
N ALA A 120 -3.01 9.99 -8.23
CA ALA A 120 -3.09 10.89 -7.09
C ALA A 120 -2.05 10.50 -6.02
N LEU A 121 -1.60 11.49 -5.23
CA LEU A 121 -0.90 11.28 -3.97
C LEU A 121 -1.89 11.58 -2.83
N LEU A 122 -2.14 10.58 -2.01
CA LEU A 122 -3.12 10.60 -0.92
C LEU A 122 -2.42 10.81 0.42
N LEU A 123 -3.07 11.54 1.31
CA LEU A 123 -2.57 11.85 2.64
C LEU A 123 -3.36 11.04 3.68
N ASP A 124 -2.66 10.23 4.47
CA ASP A 124 -3.20 9.35 5.52
C ASP A 124 -2.50 9.65 6.87
N PRO A 125 -2.65 10.89 7.41
CA PRO A 125 -1.86 11.37 8.56
C PRO A 125 -2.19 10.64 9.87
N ASP A 126 -3.34 10.00 9.98
CA ASP A 126 -3.70 9.15 11.11
C ASP A 126 -3.27 7.69 10.92
N GLY A 127 -2.76 7.33 9.73
CA GLY A 127 -2.27 6.01 9.40
C GLY A 127 -3.35 4.94 9.32
N LYS A 128 -4.62 5.32 9.17
CA LYS A 128 -5.74 4.39 9.19
C LYS A 128 -5.70 3.43 7.99
N ALA A 129 -5.52 3.96 6.79
CA ALA A 129 -5.41 3.12 5.59
C ALA A 129 -4.14 2.26 5.65
N GLY A 130 -3.01 2.84 6.05
CA GLY A 130 -1.77 2.11 6.22
C GLY A 130 -1.89 0.92 7.17
N ARG A 131 -2.52 1.11 8.34
CA ARG A 131 -2.76 0.02 9.30
C ARG A 131 -3.74 -1.02 8.77
N THR A 132 -4.79 -0.60 8.07
CA THR A 132 -5.78 -1.52 7.48
C THR A 132 -5.13 -2.45 6.46
N TYR A 133 -4.16 -1.95 5.68
CA TYR A 133 -3.38 -2.76 4.74
C TYR A 133 -2.16 -3.42 5.39
N ASN A 134 -1.92 -3.21 6.68
CA ASN A 134 -0.69 -3.63 7.35
C ASN A 134 0.57 -3.22 6.57
N ALA A 135 0.53 -2.03 5.96
CA ALA A 135 1.68 -1.49 5.26
C ALA A 135 2.81 -1.22 6.26
N ARG A 136 4.01 -1.73 5.99
CA ARG A 136 5.12 -1.70 6.97
C ARG A 136 6.29 -0.84 6.52
N ASN A 137 6.53 -0.83 5.22
CA ASN A 137 7.71 -0.25 4.60
C ASN A 137 7.35 0.75 3.51
N THR A 138 8.33 1.52 3.08
CA THR A 138 8.26 2.34 1.88
C THR A 138 9.46 2.02 0.97
N PRO A 139 9.23 1.59 -0.30
CA PRO A 139 7.91 1.33 -0.88
C PRO A 139 7.28 -0.01 -0.40
N HIS A 140 5.96 -0.04 -0.21
CA HIS A 140 5.16 -1.25 -0.08
C HIS A 140 4.05 -1.17 -1.12
N MET A 141 3.91 -2.21 -1.95
CA MET A 141 3.06 -2.21 -3.13
C MET A 141 1.89 -3.17 -3.00
N PHE A 142 0.73 -2.77 -3.49
CA PHE A 142 -0.42 -3.64 -3.70
C PHE A 142 -0.95 -3.46 -5.12
N VAL A 143 -1.41 -4.54 -5.74
CA VAL A 143 -2.17 -4.48 -7.00
C VAL A 143 -3.54 -5.09 -6.75
N ILE A 144 -4.56 -4.37 -7.18
CA ILE A 144 -5.97 -4.71 -7.02
C ILE A 144 -6.58 -4.87 -8.42
N ASP A 145 -7.30 -5.95 -8.64
CA ASP A 145 -7.97 -6.24 -9.92
C ASP A 145 -9.28 -5.46 -10.08
N PRO A 146 -9.91 -5.49 -11.29
CA PRO A 146 -11.19 -4.82 -11.54
C PRO A 146 -12.35 -5.31 -10.65
N GLU A 147 -12.27 -6.52 -10.11
CA GLU A 147 -13.23 -7.10 -9.18
C GLU A 147 -13.04 -6.60 -7.74
N GLY A 148 -11.96 -5.84 -7.50
CA GLY A 148 -11.61 -5.29 -6.18
C GLY A 148 -10.88 -6.28 -5.28
N LYS A 149 -10.23 -7.30 -5.84
CA LYS A 149 -9.42 -8.28 -5.09
C LYS A 149 -7.94 -7.91 -5.14
N VAL A 150 -7.24 -8.13 -4.05
CA VAL A 150 -5.78 -8.04 -4.00
C VAL A 150 -5.20 -9.20 -4.81
N ILE A 151 -4.45 -8.90 -5.87
CA ILE A 151 -3.76 -9.89 -6.71
C ILE A 151 -2.24 -9.91 -6.50
N TYR A 152 -1.72 -8.86 -5.88
CA TYR A 152 -0.31 -8.75 -5.50
C TYR A 152 -0.17 -7.91 -4.22
N GLU A 153 0.70 -8.35 -3.31
CA GLU A 153 1.23 -7.52 -2.22
C GLU A 153 2.74 -7.73 -2.05
N GLY A 154 3.48 -6.67 -1.71
CA GLY A 154 4.89 -6.82 -1.35
C GLY A 154 5.84 -5.76 -1.87
N ALA A 155 7.03 -6.21 -2.27
CA ALA A 155 8.11 -5.37 -2.77
C ALA A 155 7.83 -4.81 -4.18
N ILE A 156 8.48 -3.69 -4.51
CA ILE A 156 8.44 -3.19 -5.90
C ILE A 156 9.31 -4.07 -6.81
N ASP A 157 10.47 -4.54 -6.33
CA ASP A 157 11.40 -5.35 -7.11
C ASP A 157 12.12 -6.41 -6.24
N SER A 158 12.90 -7.27 -6.92
CA SER A 158 13.65 -8.38 -6.30
C SER A 158 14.96 -7.96 -5.62
N LYS A 159 15.36 -6.68 -5.66
CA LYS A 159 16.64 -6.19 -5.12
C LYS A 159 16.43 -5.23 -3.96
N ALA A 160 16.45 -5.77 -2.73
CA ALA A 160 16.27 -5.02 -1.48
C ALA A 160 17.50 -4.16 -1.12
N THR A 161 17.92 -3.29 -2.04
CA THR A 161 19.03 -2.35 -1.87
C THR A 161 18.62 -0.94 -2.26
N PRO A 162 19.26 0.11 -1.73
CA PRO A 162 19.03 1.49 -2.15
C PRO A 162 19.82 1.87 -3.42
N ASN A 163 20.60 0.95 -4.01
CA ASN A 163 21.44 1.20 -5.18
C ASN A 163 20.61 1.23 -6.47
N PRO A 164 20.55 2.36 -7.22
CA PRO A 164 19.79 2.44 -8.46
C PRO A 164 20.34 1.55 -9.58
N ASN A 165 21.62 1.16 -9.54
CA ASN A 165 22.22 0.27 -10.55
C ASN A 165 21.62 -1.14 -10.52
N ASP A 166 21.01 -1.55 -9.40
CA ASP A 166 20.39 -2.86 -9.28
C ASP A 166 19.06 -2.98 -10.05
N ILE A 167 18.46 -1.85 -10.44
CA ILE A 167 17.17 -1.83 -11.13
C ILE A 167 17.22 -2.61 -12.44
N ALA A 168 18.28 -2.42 -13.24
CA ALA A 168 18.42 -3.07 -14.54
C ALA A 168 18.48 -4.61 -14.47
N SER A 169 18.95 -5.14 -13.33
CA SER A 169 19.07 -6.60 -13.09
C SER A 169 17.98 -7.14 -12.18
N SER A 170 17.00 -6.31 -11.77
CA SER A 170 15.91 -6.72 -10.90
C SER A 170 14.67 -7.14 -11.68
N THR A 171 13.93 -8.08 -11.11
CA THR A 171 12.55 -8.34 -11.53
C THR A 171 11.64 -7.32 -10.86
N ASN A 172 10.91 -6.52 -11.65
CA ASN A 172 9.89 -5.63 -11.11
C ASN A 172 8.59 -6.42 -10.90
N TYR A 173 8.26 -6.69 -9.64
CA TYR A 173 7.12 -7.54 -9.30
C TYR A 173 5.77 -6.89 -9.61
N VAL A 174 5.65 -5.56 -9.47
CA VAL A 174 4.42 -4.83 -9.82
C VAL A 174 4.15 -4.93 -11.32
N LYS A 175 5.20 -4.77 -12.14
CA LYS A 175 5.11 -4.93 -13.59
C LYS A 175 4.68 -6.35 -13.96
N VAL A 176 5.32 -7.37 -13.37
CA VAL A 176 4.98 -8.78 -13.60
C VAL A 176 3.53 -9.05 -13.25
N ALA A 177 3.08 -8.62 -12.05
CA ALA A 177 1.72 -8.85 -11.58
C ALA A 177 0.66 -8.22 -12.52
N LEU A 178 0.89 -6.98 -12.95
CA LEU A 178 -0.01 -6.30 -13.88
C LEU A 178 -0.02 -6.96 -15.27
N ASP A 179 1.14 -7.25 -15.84
CA ASP A 179 1.23 -7.83 -17.19
C ASP A 179 0.62 -9.24 -17.25
N GLU A 180 0.88 -10.07 -16.23
CA GLU A 180 0.29 -11.41 -16.14
C GLU A 180 -1.23 -11.34 -15.98
N SER A 181 -1.72 -10.56 -15.02
CA SER A 181 -3.16 -10.45 -14.75
C SER A 181 -3.93 -9.84 -15.93
N MET A 182 -3.41 -8.79 -16.55
CA MET A 182 -4.02 -8.17 -17.73
C MET A 182 -4.04 -9.11 -18.95
N SER A 183 -3.16 -10.12 -18.97
CA SER A 183 -3.13 -11.18 -19.99
C SER A 183 -3.97 -12.39 -19.62
N GLY A 184 -4.76 -12.31 -18.52
CA GLY A 184 -5.59 -13.41 -18.03
C GLY A 184 -4.81 -14.57 -17.39
N LYS A 185 -3.54 -14.33 -17.01
CA LYS A 185 -2.70 -15.33 -16.36
C LYS A 185 -2.72 -15.15 -14.82
N PRO A 186 -2.55 -16.23 -14.06
CA PRO A 186 -2.29 -16.11 -12.63
C PRO A 186 -1.01 -15.32 -12.36
N VAL A 187 -1.00 -14.52 -11.29
CA VAL A 187 0.19 -13.78 -10.86
C VAL A 187 1.20 -14.76 -10.25
N SER A 188 2.37 -14.91 -10.89
CA SER A 188 3.39 -15.91 -10.51
C SER A 188 4.05 -15.63 -9.15
N ASN A 189 4.21 -14.35 -8.79
CA ASN A 189 4.79 -13.90 -7.54
C ASN A 189 3.80 -12.99 -6.80
N ALA A 190 2.65 -13.56 -6.41
CA ALA A 190 1.53 -12.79 -5.87
C ALA A 190 1.81 -12.17 -4.48
N ASN A 191 2.74 -12.74 -3.71
CA ASN A 191 3.15 -12.24 -2.41
C ASN A 191 4.67 -12.25 -2.32
N THR A 192 5.27 -11.11 -1.96
CA THR A 192 6.71 -10.96 -1.77
C THR A 192 6.99 -10.14 -0.51
N ARG A 193 8.17 -10.32 0.09
CA ARG A 193 8.54 -9.56 1.29
C ARG A 193 8.83 -8.10 0.92
N PRO A 194 8.05 -7.11 1.39
CA PRO A 194 8.36 -5.70 1.19
C PRO A 194 9.63 -5.32 1.93
N TYR A 195 10.34 -4.34 1.39
CA TYR A 195 11.60 -3.83 1.97
C TYR A 195 11.59 -2.30 1.98
N GLY A 196 12.50 -1.71 2.73
CA GLY A 196 12.66 -0.27 2.81
C GLY A 196 12.51 0.28 4.23
N CYS A 197 12.34 1.60 4.33
CA CYS A 197 12.18 2.28 5.61
C CYS A 197 10.80 1.97 6.22
N SER A 198 10.73 1.78 7.53
CA SER A 198 9.45 1.60 8.21
C SER A 198 8.58 2.86 8.11
N ILE A 199 7.28 2.69 7.93
CA ILE A 199 6.31 3.77 8.02
C ILE A 199 6.27 4.28 9.46
N LYS A 200 6.26 5.60 9.64
CA LYS A 200 6.30 6.26 10.94
C LYS A 200 4.87 6.53 11.41
N TYR A 201 4.16 5.48 11.80
CA TYR A 201 2.83 5.61 12.39
C TYR A 201 2.86 6.34 13.74
N LYS A 202 1.70 6.92 14.11
CA LYS A 202 1.45 7.52 15.42
C LYS A 202 1.33 6.46 16.50
#